data_ca8b7adaeda09dc5fbd81f05c4ba2c32
#
_entry.id   ca8b7adaeda09dc5fbd81f05c4ba2c32
#
_cell.length_a   1.000
_cell.length_b   1.000
_cell.length_c   1.000
_cell.angle_alpha   90.00
_cell.angle_beta   90.00
_cell.angle_gamma   90.00
#
_symmetry.space_group_name_H-M   'P 1'
#
loop_
_entity.id
_entity.type
_entity.pdbx_description
1 polymer ?
#
loop_
_entity_poly.entity_id
_entity_poly.type
_entity_poly.pdbx_seq_one_letter_code
_entity_poly.pdbx_strand_id
1 'polypeptide(L)'
;IGIYTCFVPGVKEGMMYKFCIETITGEYHMKADPYANYAELRPGTASRITNIENLKWTDSSWMTAREKWNHKKEPMSVYEVHMGSWKRHPGTEDEGFYTYREFAKEITKYMKDMGYTHVEIMGIAEHPFDGSWGYQCTGYFSSTSRYGTNHELMHFVNALHEAGIGVIMDF
;
A
#
# COMPACT_ATOMS: atom_id res chain seq x y z
N ILE A 1 -8.68 -18.63 -24.68
CA ILE A 1 -8.97 -18.43 -23.23
C ILE A 1 -8.48 -17.06 -22.77
N GLY A 2 -7.66 -16.33 -23.53
CA GLY A 2 -7.23 -14.96 -23.21
C GLY A 2 -6.21 -14.82 -22.07
N ILE A 3 -5.54 -15.90 -21.66
CA ILE A 3 -4.45 -15.86 -20.70
C ILE A 3 -3.14 -16.05 -21.45
N TYR A 4 -2.20 -15.14 -21.21
CA TYR A 4 -0.87 -15.14 -21.81
C TYR A 4 0.16 -15.33 -20.72
N THR A 5 1.15 -16.18 -20.97
CA THR A 5 2.26 -16.41 -20.05
C THR A 5 3.59 -16.39 -20.80
N CYS A 6 4.61 -15.80 -20.20
CA CYS A 6 5.96 -15.88 -20.71
C CYS A 6 6.97 -15.98 -19.56
N PHE A 7 8.11 -16.60 -19.85
CA PHE A 7 9.25 -16.59 -18.93
C PHE A 7 10.31 -15.64 -19.46
N VAL A 8 10.73 -14.70 -18.62
CA VAL A 8 11.76 -13.71 -18.99
C VAL A 8 13.00 -13.96 -18.11
N PRO A 9 14.08 -14.54 -18.65
CA PRO A 9 15.29 -14.81 -17.88
C PRO A 9 16.03 -13.52 -17.53
N GLY A 10 16.76 -13.55 -16.39
CA GLY A 10 17.59 -12.43 -15.95
C GLY A 10 16.86 -11.25 -15.32
N VAL A 11 15.56 -11.36 -15.08
CA VAL A 11 14.77 -10.36 -14.37
C VAL A 11 15.21 -10.29 -12.90
N LYS A 12 15.39 -9.08 -12.39
CA LYS A 12 15.80 -8.80 -11.00
C LYS A 12 14.80 -7.88 -10.33
N GLU A 13 14.76 -7.98 -9.00
CA GLU A 13 13.98 -7.07 -8.16
C GLU A 13 14.35 -5.59 -8.45
N GLY A 14 13.33 -4.73 -8.47
CA GLY A 14 13.46 -3.31 -8.79
C GLY A 14 13.43 -2.97 -10.28
N MET A 15 13.59 -3.93 -11.19
CA MET A 15 13.45 -3.66 -12.62
C MET A 15 12.03 -3.22 -12.97
N MET A 16 11.94 -2.26 -13.88
CA MET A 16 10.66 -1.75 -14.41
C MET A 16 10.26 -2.53 -15.66
N TYR A 17 8.95 -2.75 -15.81
CA TYR A 17 8.39 -3.40 -16.98
C TYR A 17 7.00 -2.88 -17.32
N LYS A 18 6.59 -3.10 -18.56
CA LYS A 18 5.22 -2.93 -19.07
C LYS A 18 4.88 -4.07 -20.01
N PHE A 19 3.61 -4.38 -20.11
CA PHE A 19 3.12 -5.24 -21.20
C PHE A 19 2.93 -4.42 -22.46
N CYS A 20 3.42 -4.94 -23.57
CA CYS A 20 3.11 -4.42 -24.90
C CYS A 20 1.94 -5.24 -25.47
N ILE A 21 0.81 -4.61 -25.61
CA ILE A 21 -0.42 -5.26 -26.06
C ILE A 21 -0.71 -4.82 -27.49
N GLU A 22 -0.78 -5.78 -28.41
CA GLU A 22 -1.28 -5.55 -29.75
C GLU A 22 -2.80 -5.69 -29.76
N THR A 23 -3.48 -4.65 -30.23
CA THR A 23 -4.94 -4.63 -30.36
C THR A 23 -5.39 -5.38 -31.60
N ILE A 24 -6.69 -5.64 -31.72
CA ILE A 24 -7.29 -6.24 -32.89
C ILE A 24 -7.12 -5.38 -34.17
N THR A 25 -6.86 -4.08 -33.98
CA THR A 25 -6.60 -3.11 -35.07
C THR A 25 -5.12 -3.03 -35.46
N GLY A 26 -4.24 -3.79 -34.79
CA GLY A 26 -2.79 -3.80 -35.02
C GLY A 26 -2.03 -2.65 -34.32
N GLU A 27 -2.68 -1.89 -33.45
CA GLU A 27 -2.02 -0.86 -32.64
C GLU A 27 -1.34 -1.47 -31.41
N TYR A 28 -0.21 -0.88 -31.01
CA TYR A 28 0.55 -1.33 -29.84
C TYR A 28 0.37 -0.36 -28.66
N HIS A 29 -0.04 -0.88 -27.52
CA HIS A 29 -0.20 -0.12 -26.28
C HIS A 29 0.68 -0.67 -25.16
N MET A 30 1.46 0.22 -24.52
CA MET A 30 2.24 -0.12 -23.33
C MET A 30 1.36 0.04 -22.10
N LYS A 31 1.11 -1.05 -21.38
CA LYS A 31 0.25 -1.09 -20.19
C LYS A 31 1.03 -1.58 -18.96
N ALA A 32 0.75 -0.97 -17.82
CA ALA A 32 1.17 -1.51 -16.54
C ALA A 32 0.54 -2.89 -16.28
N ASP A 33 1.18 -3.69 -15.47
CA ASP A 33 0.63 -4.96 -15.00
C ASP A 33 -0.46 -4.70 -13.95
N PRO A 34 -1.72 -5.11 -14.20
CA PRO A 34 -2.80 -4.89 -13.24
C PRO A 34 -2.65 -5.68 -11.93
N TYR A 35 -1.79 -6.70 -11.92
CA TYR A 35 -1.49 -7.53 -10.75
C TYR A 35 -0.15 -7.22 -10.10
N ALA A 36 0.55 -6.17 -10.56
CA ALA A 36 1.80 -5.77 -9.94
C ALA A 36 1.63 -5.40 -8.47
N ASN A 37 2.56 -5.84 -7.63
CA ASN A 37 2.58 -5.48 -6.22
C ASN A 37 3.40 -4.21 -5.94
N TYR A 38 4.09 -3.68 -6.94
CA TYR A 38 4.86 -2.45 -6.81
C TYR A 38 4.86 -1.66 -8.11
N ALA A 39 4.73 -0.35 -8.02
CA ALA A 39 4.69 0.57 -9.14
C ALA A 39 5.85 1.55 -9.13
N GLU A 40 6.14 2.10 -10.32
CA GLU A 40 7.02 3.25 -10.46
C GLU A 40 6.39 4.48 -9.81
N LEU A 41 7.24 5.32 -9.18
CA LEU A 41 6.78 6.60 -8.63
C LEU A 41 6.27 7.49 -9.77
N ARG A 42 5.13 8.13 -9.53
CA ARG A 42 4.57 9.10 -10.49
C ARG A 42 5.57 10.23 -10.85
N PRO A 43 5.57 10.78 -12.05
CA PRO A 43 4.62 10.55 -13.14
C PRO A 43 4.87 9.26 -13.94
N GLY A 44 5.80 8.41 -13.53
CA GLY A 44 6.04 7.12 -14.16
C GLY A 44 4.83 6.21 -14.06
N THR A 45 4.70 5.27 -14.99
CA THR A 45 3.53 4.39 -15.12
C THR A 45 3.92 2.93 -15.32
N ALA A 46 5.16 2.56 -15.03
CA ALA A 46 5.62 1.18 -15.13
C ALA A 46 5.30 0.39 -13.85
N SER A 47 5.19 -0.90 -14.01
CA SER A 47 5.23 -1.85 -12.90
C SER A 47 6.68 -2.17 -12.53
N ARG A 48 6.93 -2.53 -11.28
CA ARG A 48 8.27 -2.92 -10.80
C ARG A 48 8.24 -4.35 -10.28
N ILE A 49 9.30 -5.08 -10.59
CA ILE A 49 9.51 -6.42 -10.03
C ILE A 49 9.80 -6.30 -8.54
N THR A 50 9.07 -7.06 -7.74
CA THR A 50 9.28 -7.12 -6.29
C THR A 50 8.97 -8.52 -5.76
N ASN A 51 9.64 -8.91 -4.68
CA ASN A 51 9.34 -10.12 -3.94
C ASN A 51 8.66 -9.73 -2.62
N ILE A 52 7.39 -10.09 -2.45
CA ILE A 52 6.60 -9.80 -1.25
C ILE A 52 6.74 -10.85 -0.14
N GLU A 53 7.45 -11.94 -0.40
CA GLU A 53 7.58 -13.06 0.56
C GLU A 53 8.70 -12.84 1.60
N ASN A 54 9.54 -11.83 1.41
CA ASN A 54 10.74 -11.61 2.25
C ASN A 54 10.44 -10.95 3.60
N LEU A 55 9.22 -10.51 3.88
CA LEU A 55 8.90 -9.94 5.18
C LEU A 55 8.68 -11.03 6.23
N LYS A 56 9.41 -10.92 7.32
CA LYS A 56 9.15 -11.73 8.51
C LYS A 56 8.11 -11.00 9.38
N TRP A 57 6.89 -11.50 9.37
CA TRP A 57 5.82 -11.03 10.25
C TRP A 57 6.10 -11.42 11.71
N THR A 58 5.86 -10.49 12.63
CA THR A 58 6.05 -10.67 14.08
C THR A 58 4.75 -10.44 14.86
N ASP A 59 3.63 -10.34 14.17
CA ASP A 59 2.30 -10.01 14.67
C ASP A 59 1.44 -11.22 15.09
N SER A 60 2.04 -12.38 15.32
CA SER A 60 1.33 -13.63 15.65
C SER A 60 0.39 -13.51 16.87
N SER A 61 0.77 -12.72 17.86
CA SER A 61 -0.08 -12.44 19.03
C SER A 61 -1.35 -11.69 18.65
N TRP A 62 -1.25 -10.69 17.76
CA TRP A 62 -2.39 -9.97 17.20
C TRP A 62 -3.29 -10.91 16.39
N MET A 63 -2.72 -11.72 15.49
CA MET A 63 -3.49 -12.65 14.67
C MET A 63 -4.28 -13.64 15.53
N THR A 64 -3.66 -14.16 16.60
CA THR A 64 -4.34 -15.06 17.55
C THR A 64 -5.45 -14.35 18.33
N ALA A 65 -5.24 -13.11 18.74
CA ALA A 65 -6.24 -12.31 19.45
C ALA A 65 -7.41 -11.98 18.51
N ARG A 66 -7.14 -11.62 17.26
CA ARG A 66 -8.14 -11.32 16.23
C ARG A 66 -9.08 -12.50 15.96
N GLU A 67 -8.58 -13.73 15.91
CA GLU A 67 -9.41 -14.92 15.72
C GLU A 67 -10.45 -15.11 16.84
N LYS A 68 -10.13 -14.68 18.05
CA LYS A 68 -11.00 -14.77 19.25
C LYS A 68 -11.90 -13.58 19.42
N TRP A 69 -11.61 -12.48 18.72
CA TRP A 69 -12.34 -11.24 18.88
C TRP A 69 -13.74 -11.33 18.30
N ASN A 70 -14.74 -11.01 19.14
CA ASN A 70 -16.13 -11.00 18.74
C ASN A 70 -16.57 -9.57 18.40
N HIS A 71 -16.47 -9.21 17.11
CA HIS A 71 -16.82 -7.88 16.58
C HIS A 71 -18.28 -7.43 16.87
N LYS A 72 -19.17 -8.33 17.31
CA LYS A 72 -20.54 -7.99 17.71
C LYS A 72 -20.67 -7.65 19.22
N LYS A 73 -19.64 -7.95 20.00
CA LYS A 73 -19.66 -7.75 21.47
C LYS A 73 -18.53 -6.88 21.97
N GLU A 74 -17.39 -6.87 21.27
CA GLU A 74 -16.22 -6.07 21.63
C GLU A 74 -16.36 -4.65 21.09
N PRO A 75 -15.91 -3.65 21.84
CA PRO A 75 -15.95 -2.27 21.38
C PRO A 75 -14.99 -2.06 20.22
N MET A 76 -15.40 -1.29 19.23
CA MET A 76 -14.60 -0.92 18.08
C MET A 76 -14.64 0.60 17.90
N SER A 77 -13.47 1.24 17.80
CA SER A 77 -13.32 2.65 17.48
C SER A 77 -12.32 2.77 16.35
N VAL A 78 -12.77 3.32 15.22
CA VAL A 78 -11.99 3.45 13.98
C VAL A 78 -11.57 4.89 13.79
N TYR A 79 -10.30 5.11 13.47
CA TYR A 79 -9.76 6.39 13.04
C TYR A 79 -9.45 6.31 11.53
N GLU A 80 -10.28 6.98 10.74
CA GLU A 80 -10.07 7.11 9.29
C GLU A 80 -9.05 8.22 9.02
N VAL A 81 -8.09 7.94 8.15
CA VAL A 81 -7.00 8.87 7.86
C VAL A 81 -6.47 8.77 6.43
N HIS A 82 -6.30 9.92 5.79
CA HIS A 82 -5.53 10.02 4.54
C HIS A 82 -4.07 10.33 4.87
N MET A 83 -3.18 9.39 4.60
CA MET A 83 -1.78 9.46 5.00
C MET A 83 -1.06 10.73 4.51
N GLY A 84 -1.29 11.11 3.25
CA GLY A 84 -0.63 12.27 2.62
C GLY A 84 -1.08 13.64 3.14
N SER A 85 -2.20 13.73 3.86
CA SER A 85 -2.71 14.99 4.43
C SER A 85 -2.67 15.07 5.95
N TRP A 86 -2.41 13.94 6.64
CA TRP A 86 -2.44 13.91 8.11
C TRP A 86 -1.32 14.73 8.74
N LYS A 87 -0.08 14.47 8.33
CA LYS A 87 1.11 15.24 8.69
C LYS A 87 2.10 15.26 7.53
N ARG A 88 2.89 16.33 7.46
CA ARG A 88 3.98 16.49 6.50
C ARG A 88 5.24 17.01 7.18
N HIS A 89 6.39 16.81 6.56
CA HIS A 89 7.63 17.42 7.01
C HIS A 89 7.55 18.95 6.85
N PRO A 90 7.91 19.72 7.90
CA PRO A 90 7.84 21.19 7.82
C PRO A 90 8.87 21.72 6.80
N GLY A 91 8.48 22.81 6.10
CA GLY A 91 9.35 23.50 5.15
C GLY A 91 9.51 22.83 3.78
N THR A 92 8.75 21.81 3.48
CA THR A 92 8.66 21.19 2.15
C THR A 92 7.36 21.65 1.48
N GLU A 93 7.47 22.46 0.42
CA GLU A 93 6.28 22.93 -0.32
C GLU A 93 5.67 21.82 -1.15
N ASP A 94 6.51 20.94 -1.72
CA ASP A 94 6.12 19.78 -2.50
C ASP A 94 6.52 18.48 -1.80
N GLU A 95 5.60 17.54 -1.74
CA GLU A 95 5.84 16.14 -1.41
C GLU A 95 6.48 15.82 -0.04
N GLY A 96 6.46 16.70 0.94
CA GLY A 96 6.95 16.42 2.29
C GLY A 96 6.14 15.34 3.02
N PHE A 97 5.77 14.28 2.30
CA PHE A 97 5.03 13.16 2.87
C PHE A 97 5.87 12.37 3.87
N TYR A 98 5.23 11.88 4.90
CA TYR A 98 5.82 10.84 5.73
C TYR A 98 5.96 9.55 4.93
N THR A 99 7.06 8.85 5.15
CA THR A 99 7.19 7.47 4.69
C THR A 99 6.27 6.54 5.48
N TYR A 100 6.00 5.34 4.97
CA TYR A 100 5.24 4.32 5.72
C TYR A 100 5.81 4.06 7.11
N ARG A 101 7.15 4.09 7.26
CA ARG A 101 7.83 3.87 8.54
C ARG A 101 7.64 5.03 9.53
N GLU A 102 7.78 6.26 9.05
CA GLU A 102 7.55 7.45 9.88
C GLU A 102 6.09 7.54 10.30
N PHE A 103 5.19 7.30 9.36
CA PHE A 103 3.76 7.29 9.64
C PHE A 103 3.39 6.19 10.66
N ALA A 104 3.93 4.97 10.51
CA ALA A 104 3.72 3.90 11.48
C ALA A 104 4.03 4.33 12.91
N LYS A 105 5.18 4.97 13.11
CA LYS A 105 5.62 5.46 14.41
C LYS A 105 4.68 6.51 15.00
N GLU A 106 4.33 7.51 14.22
CA GLU A 106 3.53 8.65 14.67
C GLU A 106 2.06 8.26 14.90
N ILE A 107 1.46 7.51 13.97
CA ILE A 107 0.06 7.11 14.09
C ILE A 107 -0.15 6.12 15.22
N THR A 108 0.78 5.18 15.45
CA THR A 108 0.71 4.25 16.57
C THR A 108 0.63 4.98 17.90
N LYS A 109 1.48 6.01 18.07
CA LYS A 109 1.46 6.83 19.29
C LYS A 109 0.10 7.53 19.44
N TYR A 110 -0.35 8.21 18.38
CA TYR A 110 -1.63 8.92 18.38
C TYR A 110 -2.81 8.01 18.71
N MET A 111 -2.87 6.84 18.07
CA MET A 111 -3.94 5.87 18.28
C MET A 111 -4.01 5.39 19.74
N LYS A 112 -2.85 5.13 20.36
CA LYS A 112 -2.77 4.74 21.77
C LYS A 112 -3.18 5.86 22.71
N ASP A 113 -2.72 7.07 22.47
CA ASP A 113 -3.04 8.24 23.28
C ASP A 113 -4.56 8.57 23.25
N MET A 114 -5.20 8.34 22.09
CA MET A 114 -6.62 8.62 21.86
C MET A 114 -7.55 7.44 22.17
N GLY A 115 -7.01 6.22 22.31
CA GLY A 115 -7.78 5.03 22.62
C GLY A 115 -8.52 4.40 21.42
N TYR A 116 -8.07 4.65 20.20
CA TYR A 116 -8.61 4.00 19.00
C TYR A 116 -8.15 2.55 18.91
N THR A 117 -9.01 1.67 18.41
CA THR A 117 -8.72 0.24 18.23
C THR A 117 -8.27 -0.11 16.80
N HIS A 118 -8.73 0.66 15.83
CA HIS A 118 -8.43 0.43 14.40
C HIS A 118 -8.11 1.74 13.71
N VAL A 119 -7.19 1.67 12.74
CA VAL A 119 -6.97 2.74 11.77
C VAL A 119 -7.48 2.29 10.41
N GLU A 120 -8.20 3.16 9.73
CA GLU A 120 -8.63 2.98 8.34
C GLU A 120 -7.81 3.93 7.45
N ILE A 121 -7.09 3.35 6.49
CA ILE A 121 -6.21 4.11 5.60
C ILE A 121 -6.91 4.33 4.27
N MET A 122 -7.25 5.60 4.03
CA MET A 122 -7.87 6.03 2.77
C MET A 122 -6.91 5.89 1.59
N GLY A 123 -7.41 5.32 0.49
CA GLY A 123 -6.79 5.37 -0.82
C GLY A 123 -5.33 4.96 -0.91
N ILE A 124 -4.95 3.83 -0.29
CA ILE A 124 -3.56 3.38 -0.23
C ILE A 124 -3.09 2.64 -1.50
N ALA A 125 -3.99 2.27 -2.40
CA ALA A 125 -3.65 1.67 -3.68
C ALA A 125 -2.94 2.67 -4.61
N GLU A 126 -2.14 2.19 -5.55
CA GLU A 126 -1.40 3.07 -6.46
C GLU A 126 -2.33 3.87 -7.37
N HIS A 127 -2.06 5.16 -7.48
CA HIS A 127 -2.85 6.12 -8.25
C HIS A 127 -1.97 7.25 -8.79
N PRO A 128 -2.28 7.83 -9.98
CA PRO A 128 -1.45 8.86 -10.60
C PRO A 128 -1.73 10.27 -10.07
N PHE A 129 -2.96 10.53 -9.62
CA PHE A 129 -3.44 11.87 -9.29
C PHE A 129 -3.68 12.03 -7.79
N ASP A 130 -2.89 12.88 -7.12
CA ASP A 130 -2.97 13.12 -5.68
C ASP A 130 -4.34 13.65 -5.23
N GLY A 131 -4.96 14.49 -6.03
CA GLY A 131 -6.28 15.05 -5.74
C GLY A 131 -7.41 14.04 -5.73
N SER A 132 -7.19 12.81 -6.19
CA SER A 132 -8.15 11.71 -6.09
C SER A 132 -8.21 11.07 -4.71
N TRP A 133 -7.27 11.41 -3.81
CA TRP A 133 -7.07 10.77 -2.51
C TRP A 133 -6.84 9.25 -2.57
N GLY A 134 -6.43 8.75 -3.74
CA GLY A 134 -6.21 7.33 -3.99
C GLY A 134 -7.40 6.59 -4.60
N TYR A 135 -8.54 7.23 -4.84
CA TYR A 135 -9.75 6.58 -5.38
C TYR A 135 -9.75 6.45 -6.91
N GLN A 136 -8.77 7.02 -7.61
CA GLN A 136 -8.54 6.77 -9.05
C GLN A 136 -7.39 5.77 -9.22
N CYS A 137 -7.58 4.56 -8.71
CA CYS A 137 -6.56 3.51 -8.70
C CYS A 137 -6.12 3.09 -10.10
N THR A 138 -4.81 2.91 -10.27
CA THR A 138 -4.18 2.29 -11.45
C THR A 138 -3.54 0.95 -11.14
N GLY A 139 -3.36 0.61 -9.86
CA GLY A 139 -2.79 -0.65 -9.41
C GLY A 139 -3.42 -1.12 -8.11
N TYR A 140 -4.49 -1.92 -8.18
CA TYR A 140 -5.24 -2.38 -7.00
C TYR A 140 -4.42 -3.26 -6.04
N PHE A 141 -3.40 -3.97 -6.56
CA PHE A 141 -2.53 -4.85 -5.77
C PHE A 141 -1.20 -4.20 -5.40
N SER A 142 -1.00 -2.95 -5.80
CA SER A 142 0.21 -2.17 -5.53
C SER A 142 -0.10 -1.09 -4.51
N SER A 143 0.66 -1.05 -3.42
CA SER A 143 0.63 0.12 -2.54
C SER A 143 1.17 1.35 -3.26
N THR A 144 0.64 2.54 -2.95
CA THR A 144 1.16 3.75 -3.56
C THR A 144 2.64 3.94 -3.24
N SER A 145 3.43 4.18 -4.28
CA SER A 145 4.88 4.40 -4.18
C SER A 145 5.27 5.76 -3.58
N ARG A 146 4.29 6.65 -3.37
CA ARG A 146 4.49 7.98 -2.76
C ARG A 146 5.12 7.96 -1.39
N TYR A 147 4.79 6.95 -0.60
CA TYR A 147 5.16 6.86 0.81
C TYR A 147 6.27 5.81 1.05
N GLY A 148 6.75 5.17 -0.02
CA GLY A 148 7.79 4.16 0.06
C GLY A 148 7.46 2.88 -0.68
N THR A 149 8.08 1.79 -0.26
CA THR A 149 7.95 0.49 -0.88
C THR A 149 6.79 -0.32 -0.30
N ASN A 150 6.35 -1.35 -1.02
CA ASN A 150 5.38 -2.33 -0.52
C ASN A 150 5.85 -3.02 0.79
N HIS A 151 7.16 -3.30 0.92
CA HIS A 151 7.71 -3.84 2.18
C HIS A 151 7.58 -2.86 3.35
N GLU A 152 7.66 -1.57 3.10
CA GLU A 152 7.46 -0.57 4.15
C GLU A 152 6.00 -0.45 4.55
N LEU A 153 5.04 -0.62 3.61
CA LEU A 153 3.63 -0.76 3.97
C LEU A 153 3.39 -2.03 4.80
N MET A 154 3.99 -3.17 4.42
CA MET A 154 3.88 -4.40 5.22
C MET A 154 4.46 -4.20 6.62
N HIS A 155 5.60 -3.50 6.74
CA HIS A 155 6.17 -3.13 8.03
C HIS A 155 5.23 -2.22 8.84
N PHE A 156 4.57 -1.27 8.20
CA PHE A 156 3.56 -0.41 8.84
C PHE A 156 2.44 -1.25 9.45
N VAL A 157 1.86 -2.17 8.69
CA VAL A 157 0.79 -3.06 9.19
C VAL A 157 1.29 -3.89 10.38
N ASN A 158 2.48 -4.50 10.25
CA ASN A 158 3.07 -5.31 11.30
C ASN A 158 3.27 -4.51 12.60
N ALA A 159 3.78 -3.28 12.51
CA ALA A 159 4.02 -2.41 13.66
C ALA A 159 2.73 -2.02 14.39
N LEU A 160 1.64 -1.79 13.65
CA LEU A 160 0.35 -1.51 14.26
C LEU A 160 -0.23 -2.75 14.94
N HIS A 161 -0.14 -3.91 14.31
CA HIS A 161 -0.57 -5.17 14.90
C HIS A 161 0.21 -5.49 16.20
N GLU A 162 1.52 -5.30 16.23
CA GLU A 162 2.33 -5.42 17.45
C GLU A 162 1.88 -4.44 18.55
N ALA A 163 1.36 -3.30 18.17
CA ALA A 163 0.83 -2.31 19.09
C ALA A 163 -0.62 -2.60 19.56
N GLY A 164 -1.23 -3.67 19.05
CA GLY A 164 -2.62 -4.05 19.33
C GLY A 164 -3.66 -3.26 18.53
N ILE A 165 -3.28 -2.65 17.41
CA ILE A 165 -4.14 -1.81 16.57
C ILE A 165 -4.43 -2.54 15.26
N GLY A 166 -5.72 -2.63 14.89
CA GLY A 166 -6.15 -3.18 13.60
C GLY A 166 -5.97 -2.17 12.47
N VAL A 167 -5.73 -2.70 11.26
CA VAL A 167 -5.59 -1.89 10.05
C VAL A 167 -6.69 -2.27 9.06
N ILE A 168 -7.42 -1.27 8.59
CA ILE A 168 -8.42 -1.38 7.53
C ILE A 168 -7.86 -0.66 6.32
N MET A 169 -7.90 -1.33 5.17
CA MET A 169 -7.48 -0.78 3.89
C MET A 169 -8.73 -0.41 3.11
N ASP A 170 -8.88 0.86 2.78
CA ASP A 170 -9.98 1.36 1.95
C ASP A 170 -9.59 1.36 0.46
N PHE A 171 -10.55 0.96 -0.41
CA PHE A 171 -10.38 0.82 -1.86
C PHE A 171 -11.39 1.64 -2.64
#